data_f5cca03a9926ae25f63b1fd79bde4806
#
_entry.id   f5cca03a9926ae25f63b1fd79bde4806
#
_cell.length_a   1.000
_cell.length_b   1.000
_cell.length_c   1.000
_cell.angle_alpha   90.00
_cell.angle_beta   90.00
_cell.angle_gamma   90.00
#
_symmetry.space_group_name_H-M   'P 1'
#
loop_
_entity.id
_entity.type
_entity.pdbx_description
1 polymer ?
#
loop_
_entity_poly.entity_id
_entity_poly.type
_entity_poly.pdbx_seq_one_letter_code
_entity_poly.pdbx_strand_id
1 'polypeptide(L)'
;MHQNELLREKVYESVTSVLPITLIVLVLSISIAPLTPGTLTLFLFGAVLLIVGMGFFTLGVDMSMIPMGEGIGVELSRTKKVWLSMAVCFILGVIITVAEPDLQVLAGQVSAIPNLVLILTVAMGVGIFLVIAKLRILFKIPISYILIGFYALIFILTVLAPADFIPVSFDSGGVTTGPVTVPFIMALGIGMASVRSDKNSNSDSFGLTAICSIGPILSVLLLGIFYRPEETSYTSVSLPELTDTKAVAAEFARAFPAYMKEVLIAVLPIMVMFLLFQLIFRRFHARKIVKICAGFLYSYIGLVLFLTGVNVGFMPAGQYIGAAVAGGSKPYLLIPIAMLIGYFIVRAEPAVQVLARQVEDVTSGSIPQKSIYKSLSVGVALSAGISMVRILTGLPILWILIPGYVISLTLTFFVPQLFTGIAFDAGGVASGPMTTTFLLPFAMGACEAFGGNILTDAFGIVALVAMTPLLTIQLLGLADNIRKRIRKRKLMLELREVEDSILYFD
;
A
#
# COMPACT_ATOMS: atom_id res chain seq x y z
N MET A 1 1.77 -8.39 -32.85
CA MET A 1 0.87 -9.26 -32.06
C MET A 1 1.06 -9.06 -30.55
N HIS A 2 2.29 -8.97 -30.04
CA HIS A 2 2.58 -8.86 -28.60
C HIS A 2 2.04 -7.59 -27.87
N GLN A 3 1.91 -6.45 -28.54
CA GLN A 3 1.42 -5.21 -27.88
C GLN A 3 -0.09 -5.23 -27.62
N ASN A 4 -0.88 -5.81 -28.52
CA ASN A 4 -2.34 -5.90 -28.35
C ASN A 4 -2.72 -6.92 -27.25
N GLU A 5 -1.92 -7.96 -27.07
CA GLU A 5 -2.11 -8.94 -25.99
C GLU A 5 -1.83 -8.31 -24.63
N LEU A 6 -0.75 -7.57 -24.50
CA LEU A 6 -0.40 -6.86 -23.27
C LEU A 6 -1.46 -5.85 -22.84
N LEU A 7 -1.95 -5.05 -23.81
CA LEU A 7 -3.01 -4.08 -23.54
C LEU A 7 -4.31 -4.76 -23.11
N ARG A 8 -4.68 -5.86 -23.77
CA ARG A 8 -5.87 -6.65 -23.44
C ARG A 8 -5.75 -7.25 -22.04
N GLU A 9 -4.58 -7.74 -21.67
CA GLU A 9 -4.31 -8.28 -20.34
C GLU A 9 -4.48 -7.21 -19.27
N LYS A 10 -3.89 -6.02 -19.47
CA LYS A 10 -4.02 -4.89 -18.53
C LYS A 10 -5.46 -4.40 -18.36
N VAL A 11 -6.21 -4.30 -19.46
CA VAL A 11 -7.63 -3.92 -19.42
C VAL A 11 -8.44 -4.98 -18.69
N TYR A 12 -8.22 -6.26 -18.98
CA TYR A 12 -8.92 -7.35 -18.30
C TYR A 12 -8.61 -7.36 -16.79
N GLU A 13 -7.35 -7.17 -16.41
CA GLU A 13 -6.90 -7.08 -15.02
C GLU A 13 -7.58 -5.91 -14.28
N SER A 14 -7.64 -4.73 -14.90
CA SER A 14 -8.29 -3.54 -14.34
C SER A 14 -9.80 -3.74 -14.16
N VAL A 15 -10.47 -4.29 -15.16
CA VAL A 15 -11.92 -4.59 -15.10
C VAL A 15 -12.23 -5.61 -14.00
N THR A 16 -11.50 -6.71 -13.96
CA THR A 16 -11.72 -7.77 -12.94
C THR A 16 -11.40 -7.31 -11.51
N SER A 17 -10.60 -6.27 -11.36
CA SER A 17 -10.24 -5.69 -10.08
C SER A 17 -11.31 -4.73 -9.55
N VAL A 18 -11.86 -3.87 -10.40
CA VAL A 18 -12.80 -2.81 -9.98
C VAL A 18 -14.26 -3.28 -10.00
N LEU A 19 -14.63 -4.15 -10.96
CA LEU A 19 -15.99 -4.61 -11.14
C LEU A 19 -16.64 -5.21 -9.88
N PRO A 20 -15.97 -6.05 -9.07
CA PRO A 20 -16.58 -6.62 -7.87
C PRO A 20 -17.02 -5.56 -6.86
N ILE A 21 -16.19 -4.52 -6.62
CA ILE A 21 -16.54 -3.43 -5.71
C ILE A 21 -17.72 -2.64 -6.27
N THR A 22 -17.69 -2.35 -7.56
CA THR A 22 -18.78 -1.66 -8.25
C THR A 22 -20.10 -2.39 -8.09
N LEU A 23 -20.10 -3.72 -8.27
CA LEU A 23 -21.29 -4.56 -8.08
C LEU A 23 -21.77 -4.57 -6.62
N ILE A 24 -20.84 -4.65 -5.64
CA ILE A 24 -21.20 -4.60 -4.22
C ILE A 24 -21.90 -3.29 -3.89
N VAL A 25 -21.35 -2.14 -4.32
CA VAL A 25 -21.94 -0.82 -4.09
C VAL A 25 -23.31 -0.71 -4.76
N LEU A 26 -23.47 -1.21 -5.98
CA LEU A 26 -24.77 -1.24 -6.67
C LEU A 26 -25.81 -2.08 -5.90
N VAL A 27 -25.44 -3.26 -5.43
CA VAL A 27 -26.33 -4.11 -4.63
C VAL A 27 -26.72 -3.41 -3.32
N LEU A 28 -25.76 -2.78 -2.63
CA LEU A 28 -26.03 -2.01 -1.42
C LEU A 28 -26.93 -0.81 -1.69
N SER A 29 -26.74 -0.12 -2.82
CA SER A 29 -27.56 1.02 -3.24
C SER A 29 -29.03 0.63 -3.53
N ILE A 30 -29.27 -0.57 -4.00
CA ILE A 30 -30.64 -1.05 -4.28
C ILE A 30 -31.31 -1.62 -3.01
N SER A 31 -30.50 -2.10 -2.04
CA SER A 31 -31.04 -2.89 -0.92
C SER A 31 -31.04 -2.16 0.42
N ILE A 32 -29.87 -1.74 0.90
CA ILE A 32 -29.69 -1.29 2.31
C ILE A 32 -29.41 0.20 2.42
N ALA A 33 -28.65 0.76 1.49
CA ALA A 33 -28.15 2.13 1.54
C ALA A 33 -28.42 2.83 0.19
N PRO A 34 -29.67 3.26 -0.10
CA PRO A 34 -30.02 3.84 -1.39
C PRO A 34 -29.27 5.15 -1.62
N LEU A 35 -28.34 5.11 -2.57
CA LEU A 35 -27.59 6.28 -3.01
C LEU A 35 -28.52 7.25 -3.77
N THR A 36 -28.26 8.55 -3.60
CA THR A 36 -28.92 9.53 -4.45
C THR A 36 -28.53 9.33 -5.91
N PRO A 37 -29.40 9.66 -6.90
CA PRO A 37 -29.07 9.49 -8.32
C PRO A 37 -27.76 10.19 -8.71
N GLY A 38 -27.47 11.35 -8.13
CA GLY A 38 -26.24 12.09 -8.36
C GLY A 38 -24.99 11.33 -7.85
N THR A 39 -25.02 10.87 -6.60
CA THR A 39 -23.90 10.10 -6.01
C THR A 39 -23.69 8.77 -6.74
N LEU A 40 -24.76 8.09 -7.14
CA LEU A 40 -24.67 6.86 -7.92
C LEU A 40 -24.02 7.12 -9.29
N THR A 41 -24.39 8.21 -9.94
CA THR A 41 -23.80 8.60 -11.24
C THR A 41 -22.32 8.96 -11.09
N LEU A 42 -21.95 9.72 -10.04
CA LEU A 42 -20.54 10.00 -9.70
C LEU A 42 -19.75 8.70 -9.52
N PHE A 43 -20.30 7.77 -8.75
CA PHE A 43 -19.65 6.48 -8.47
C PHE A 43 -19.45 5.66 -9.75
N LEU A 44 -20.46 5.52 -10.60
CA LEU A 44 -20.36 4.75 -11.84
C LEU A 44 -19.37 5.36 -12.83
N PHE A 45 -19.40 6.68 -12.99
CA PHE A 45 -18.43 7.38 -13.83
C PHE A 45 -17.02 7.28 -13.25
N GLY A 46 -16.89 7.41 -11.93
CA GLY A 46 -15.65 7.17 -11.20
C GLY A 46 -15.11 5.77 -11.43
N ALA A 47 -15.95 4.73 -11.44
CA ALA A 47 -15.54 3.35 -11.71
C ALA A 47 -14.95 3.19 -13.11
N VAL A 48 -15.52 3.85 -14.14
CA VAL A 48 -14.98 3.84 -15.50
C VAL A 48 -13.61 4.52 -15.53
N LEU A 49 -13.47 5.70 -14.90
CA LEU A 49 -12.18 6.41 -14.83
C LEU A 49 -11.14 5.59 -14.07
N LEU A 50 -11.54 4.88 -13.00
CA LEU A 50 -10.68 4.01 -12.22
C LEU A 50 -10.14 2.85 -13.07
N ILE A 51 -11.00 2.16 -13.82
CA ILE A 51 -10.60 1.04 -14.68
C ILE A 51 -9.60 1.50 -15.74
N VAL A 52 -9.91 2.59 -16.45
CA VAL A 52 -9.03 3.13 -17.48
C VAL A 52 -7.72 3.63 -16.87
N GLY A 53 -7.83 4.40 -15.77
CA GLY A 53 -6.68 4.96 -15.05
C GLY A 53 -5.73 3.89 -14.54
N MET A 54 -6.25 2.83 -13.96
CA MET A 54 -5.46 1.70 -13.45
C MET A 54 -4.69 0.97 -14.57
N GLY A 55 -5.33 0.77 -15.72
CA GLY A 55 -4.68 0.14 -16.88
C GLY A 55 -3.51 0.97 -17.40
N PHE A 56 -3.70 2.28 -17.60
CA PHE A 56 -2.63 3.18 -18.02
C PHE A 56 -1.52 3.29 -16.96
N PHE A 57 -1.90 3.40 -15.69
CA PHE A 57 -0.94 3.53 -14.59
C PHE A 57 -0.04 2.30 -14.47
N THR A 58 -0.60 1.09 -14.43
CA THR A 58 0.19 -0.14 -14.29
C THR A 58 1.12 -0.35 -15.48
N LEU A 59 0.66 -0.03 -16.71
CA LEU A 59 1.51 -0.04 -17.89
C LEU A 59 2.65 0.98 -17.78
N GLY A 60 2.35 2.18 -17.32
CA GLY A 60 3.33 3.24 -17.11
C GLY A 60 4.39 2.87 -16.09
N VAL A 61 4.01 2.28 -14.96
CA VAL A 61 4.90 1.80 -13.91
C VAL A 61 5.87 0.73 -14.44
N ASP A 62 5.35 -0.26 -15.18
CA ASP A 62 6.16 -1.32 -15.79
C ASP A 62 7.19 -0.75 -16.80
N MET A 63 6.86 0.35 -17.46
CA MET A 63 7.73 0.98 -18.46
C MET A 63 8.72 1.99 -17.87
N SER A 64 8.40 2.62 -16.74
CA SER A 64 9.19 3.73 -16.17
C SER A 64 9.77 3.42 -14.79
N MET A 65 8.93 3.29 -13.76
CA MET A 65 9.37 3.25 -12.36
C MET A 65 10.17 2.00 -12.03
N ILE A 66 9.75 0.83 -12.52
CA ILE A 66 10.46 -0.43 -12.28
C ILE A 66 11.86 -0.41 -12.92
N PRO A 67 12.05 -0.16 -14.22
CA PRO A 67 13.39 -0.12 -14.81
C PRO A 67 14.27 0.97 -14.22
N MET A 68 13.70 2.10 -13.83
CA MET A 68 14.41 3.20 -13.19
C MET A 68 14.88 2.80 -11.79
N GLY A 69 13.99 2.27 -10.95
CA GLY A 69 14.30 1.82 -9.59
C GLY A 69 15.41 0.77 -9.59
N GLU A 70 15.28 -0.26 -10.43
CA GLU A 70 16.31 -1.29 -10.60
C GLU A 70 17.66 -0.71 -11.03
N GLY A 71 17.65 0.18 -12.04
CA GLY A 71 18.87 0.82 -12.54
C GLY A 71 19.59 1.64 -11.49
N ILE A 72 18.84 2.45 -10.73
CA ILE A 72 19.36 3.25 -9.62
C ILE A 72 19.88 2.32 -8.51
N GLY A 73 19.14 1.28 -8.15
CA GLY A 73 19.52 0.30 -7.13
C GLY A 73 20.87 -0.37 -7.44
N VAL A 74 21.06 -0.79 -8.68
CA VAL A 74 22.34 -1.36 -9.16
C VAL A 74 23.49 -0.37 -8.98
N GLU A 75 23.33 0.88 -9.40
CA GLU A 75 24.41 1.89 -9.30
C GLU A 75 24.70 2.27 -7.85
N LEU A 76 23.67 2.36 -7.01
CA LEU A 76 23.84 2.61 -5.58
C LEU A 76 24.61 1.49 -4.86
N SER A 77 24.45 0.24 -5.31
CA SER A 77 25.19 -0.90 -4.75
C SER A 77 26.62 -0.97 -5.27
N ARG A 78 26.90 -0.48 -6.49
CA ARG A 78 28.24 -0.43 -7.08
C ARG A 78 29.09 0.73 -6.56
N THR A 79 28.44 1.78 -6.06
CA THR A 79 29.12 3.00 -5.60
C THR A 79 29.99 2.71 -4.37
N LYS A 80 31.30 2.90 -4.49
CA LYS A 80 32.27 2.69 -3.39
C LYS A 80 32.15 3.71 -2.27
N LYS A 81 31.66 4.94 -2.56
CA LYS A 81 31.45 6.01 -1.57
C LYS A 81 30.14 5.82 -0.85
N VAL A 82 30.17 5.11 0.28
CA VAL A 82 28.95 4.77 1.05
C VAL A 82 28.17 6.01 1.46
N TRP A 83 28.82 7.09 1.94
CA TRP A 83 28.15 8.32 2.37
C TRP A 83 27.35 8.98 1.23
N LEU A 84 27.93 9.04 0.01
CA LEU A 84 27.25 9.62 -1.17
C LEU A 84 25.99 8.81 -1.51
N SER A 85 26.13 7.51 -1.48
CA SER A 85 25.05 6.58 -1.76
C SER A 85 23.93 6.64 -0.68
N MET A 86 24.29 6.94 0.58
CA MET A 86 23.31 7.21 1.66
C MET A 86 22.59 8.54 1.42
N ALA A 87 23.32 9.60 1.07
CA ALA A 87 22.73 10.89 0.74
C ALA A 87 21.75 10.80 -0.44
N VAL A 88 22.09 10.04 -1.48
CA VAL A 88 21.19 9.79 -2.61
C VAL A 88 19.95 9.00 -2.16
N CYS A 89 20.09 7.95 -1.35
CA CYS A 89 18.93 7.23 -0.80
C CYS A 89 18.02 8.14 0.02
N PHE A 90 18.58 8.99 0.87
CA PHE A 90 17.81 9.96 1.65
C PHE A 90 16.99 10.90 0.75
N ILE A 91 17.65 11.53 -0.23
CA ILE A 91 16.99 12.45 -1.18
C ILE A 91 15.91 11.71 -1.97
N LEU A 92 16.19 10.49 -2.43
CA LEU A 92 15.21 9.64 -3.13
C LEU A 92 13.98 9.38 -2.28
N GLY A 93 14.18 8.96 -1.02
CA GLY A 93 13.08 8.70 -0.09
C GLY A 93 12.21 9.93 0.13
N VAL A 94 12.83 11.10 0.34
CA VAL A 94 12.10 12.37 0.50
C VAL A 94 11.31 12.73 -0.77
N ILE A 95 11.95 12.72 -1.94
CA ILE A 95 11.31 13.13 -3.20
C ILE A 95 10.12 12.22 -3.53
N ILE A 96 10.29 10.91 -3.41
CA ILE A 96 9.25 9.95 -3.75
C ILE A 96 8.06 10.07 -2.79
N THR A 97 8.33 10.29 -1.51
CA THR A 97 7.26 10.42 -0.50
C THR A 97 6.49 11.73 -0.63
N VAL A 98 7.16 12.85 -0.91
CA VAL A 98 6.46 14.12 -1.22
C VAL A 98 5.59 13.97 -2.47
N ALA A 99 6.01 13.11 -3.40
CA ALA A 99 5.30 12.80 -4.62
C ALA A 99 4.11 11.84 -4.43
N GLU A 100 3.89 11.29 -3.22
CA GLU A 100 2.81 10.32 -2.98
C GLU A 100 1.47 11.03 -2.81
N PRO A 101 0.48 10.80 -3.70
CA PRO A 101 -0.81 11.47 -3.64
C PRO A 101 -1.61 11.13 -2.38
N ASP A 102 -1.53 9.88 -1.91
CA ASP A 102 -2.26 9.44 -0.74
C ASP A 102 -1.84 10.18 0.53
N LEU A 103 -0.57 10.57 0.61
CA LEU A 103 -0.07 11.40 1.71
C LEU A 103 -0.69 12.80 1.70
N GLN A 104 -0.97 13.35 0.52
CA GLN A 104 -1.63 14.64 0.39
C GLN A 104 -3.10 14.57 0.83
N VAL A 105 -3.78 13.47 0.48
CA VAL A 105 -5.14 13.19 0.95
C VAL A 105 -5.18 13.08 2.48
N LEU A 106 -4.27 12.29 3.08
CA LEU A 106 -4.18 12.19 4.55
C LEU A 106 -3.92 13.55 5.20
N ALA A 107 -2.97 14.32 4.66
CA ALA A 107 -2.65 15.65 5.20
C ALA A 107 -3.85 16.61 5.13
N GLY A 108 -4.66 16.54 4.08
CA GLY A 108 -5.90 17.31 3.95
C GLY A 108 -7.00 16.91 4.94
N GLN A 109 -6.97 15.68 5.44
CA GLN A 109 -7.95 15.18 6.41
C GLN A 109 -7.59 15.53 7.86
N VAL A 110 -6.32 15.80 8.17
CA VAL A 110 -5.83 16.14 9.51
C VAL A 110 -5.66 17.65 9.64
N SER A 111 -6.74 18.36 9.96
CA SER A 111 -6.75 19.84 10.03
C SER A 111 -5.94 20.45 11.18
N ALA A 112 -5.56 19.65 12.16
CA ALA A 112 -4.77 20.08 13.32
C ALA A 112 -3.32 20.48 13.01
N ILE A 113 -2.77 20.08 11.86
CA ILE A 113 -1.40 20.35 11.45
C ILE A 113 -1.40 20.93 10.03
N PRO A 114 -0.59 21.97 9.74
CA PRO A 114 -0.43 22.44 8.37
C PRO A 114 0.04 21.31 7.44
N ASN A 115 -0.65 21.11 6.32
CA ASN A 115 -0.39 20.00 5.38
C ASN A 115 1.08 19.87 5.02
N LEU A 116 1.77 21.00 4.74
CA LEU A 116 3.18 20.99 4.37
C LEU A 116 4.06 20.44 5.50
N VAL A 117 3.75 20.78 6.77
CA VAL A 117 4.52 20.28 7.92
C VAL A 117 4.37 18.78 8.05
N LEU A 118 3.14 18.25 7.93
CA LEU A 118 2.90 16.82 7.98
C LEU A 118 3.60 16.09 6.83
N ILE A 119 3.45 16.57 5.59
CA ILE A 119 4.06 15.95 4.40
C ILE A 119 5.59 15.93 4.52
N LEU A 120 6.22 17.05 4.90
CA LEU A 120 7.68 17.10 5.01
C LEU A 120 8.20 16.23 6.17
N THR A 121 7.50 16.20 7.30
CA THR A 121 7.87 15.35 8.45
C THR A 121 7.85 13.89 8.07
N VAL A 122 6.80 13.45 7.41
CA VAL A 122 6.64 12.09 6.91
C VAL A 122 7.70 11.75 5.86
N ALA A 123 7.94 12.65 4.90
CA ALA A 123 8.94 12.45 3.85
C ALA A 123 10.37 12.34 4.40
N MET A 124 10.71 13.15 5.40
CA MET A 124 11.99 13.05 6.14
C MET A 124 12.12 11.68 6.82
N GLY A 125 11.03 11.21 7.44
CA GLY A 125 10.97 9.87 8.02
C GLY A 125 11.29 8.77 7.01
N VAL A 126 10.61 8.76 5.88
CA VAL A 126 10.88 7.78 4.80
C VAL A 126 12.31 7.90 4.28
N GLY A 127 12.83 9.12 4.08
CA GLY A 127 14.20 9.36 3.65
C GLY A 127 15.22 8.73 4.59
N ILE A 128 15.10 8.94 5.90
CA ILE A 128 15.96 8.34 6.93
C ILE A 128 15.86 6.81 6.90
N PHE A 129 14.64 6.28 6.83
CA PHE A 129 14.41 4.83 6.86
C PHE A 129 14.82 4.13 5.56
N LEU A 130 14.82 4.80 4.41
CA LEU A 130 15.41 4.28 3.19
C LEU A 130 16.94 4.16 3.30
N VAL A 131 17.59 5.08 4.00
CA VAL A 131 19.03 4.95 4.34
C VAL A 131 19.25 3.75 5.27
N ILE A 132 18.41 3.56 6.30
CA ILE A 132 18.48 2.40 7.21
C ILE A 132 18.27 1.10 6.43
N ALA A 133 17.29 1.06 5.52
CA ALA A 133 17.04 -0.09 4.66
C ALA A 133 18.25 -0.44 3.79
N LYS A 134 18.94 0.57 3.24
CA LYS A 134 20.19 0.35 2.52
C LYS A 134 21.31 -0.16 3.42
N LEU A 135 21.50 0.44 4.61
CA LEU A 135 22.50 -0.01 5.59
C LEU A 135 22.25 -1.46 6.02
N ARG A 136 20.99 -1.86 6.18
CA ARG A 136 20.61 -3.25 6.41
C ARG A 136 21.18 -4.18 5.35
N ILE A 137 20.98 -3.84 4.07
CA ILE A 137 21.49 -4.66 2.94
C ILE A 137 23.03 -4.70 2.95
N LEU A 138 23.67 -3.55 3.21
CA LEU A 138 25.14 -3.43 3.25
C LEU A 138 25.75 -4.25 4.37
N PHE A 139 25.19 -4.19 5.60
CA PHE A 139 25.70 -4.91 6.78
C PHE A 139 25.10 -6.31 6.92
N LYS A 140 24.22 -6.73 6.00
CA LYS A 140 23.56 -8.05 6.02
C LYS A 140 22.76 -8.31 7.32
N ILE A 141 22.14 -7.28 7.86
CA ILE A 141 21.36 -7.39 9.08
C ILE A 141 20.00 -8.06 8.75
N PRO A 142 19.59 -9.11 9.45
CA PRO A 142 18.27 -9.71 9.30
C PRO A 142 17.17 -8.68 9.54
N ILE A 143 16.16 -8.64 8.65
CA ILE A 143 15.08 -7.67 8.73
C ILE A 143 14.32 -7.74 10.06
N SER A 144 14.15 -8.93 10.61
CA SER A 144 13.42 -9.17 11.86
C SER A 144 13.94 -8.35 13.03
N TYR A 145 15.28 -8.22 13.19
CA TYR A 145 15.85 -7.43 14.29
C TYR A 145 15.56 -5.94 14.16
N ILE A 146 15.60 -5.41 12.92
CA ILE A 146 15.28 -4.01 12.65
C ILE A 146 13.80 -3.74 12.96
N LEU A 147 12.91 -4.61 12.47
CA LEU A 147 11.48 -4.49 12.72
C LEU A 147 11.18 -4.55 14.23
N ILE A 148 11.72 -5.54 14.95
CA ILE A 148 11.50 -5.67 16.39
C ILE A 148 11.99 -4.42 17.14
N GLY A 149 13.20 -3.95 16.84
CA GLY A 149 13.77 -2.78 17.52
C GLY A 149 12.94 -1.51 17.30
N PHE A 150 12.54 -1.23 16.06
CA PHE A 150 11.77 -0.02 15.77
C PHE A 150 10.31 -0.12 16.18
N TYR A 151 9.63 -1.27 16.06
CA TYR A 151 8.28 -1.41 16.57
C TYR A 151 8.23 -1.36 18.10
N ALA A 152 9.25 -1.89 18.82
CA ALA A 152 9.37 -1.67 20.25
C ALA A 152 9.50 -0.18 20.59
N LEU A 153 10.33 0.56 19.84
CA LEU A 153 10.45 2.02 20.00
C LEU A 153 9.12 2.74 19.71
N ILE A 154 8.40 2.36 18.65
CA ILE A 154 7.07 2.91 18.33
C ILE A 154 6.12 2.73 19.51
N PHE A 155 6.00 1.51 20.05
CA PHE A 155 5.09 1.24 21.17
C PHE A 155 5.49 1.97 22.46
N ILE A 156 6.79 2.18 22.71
CA ILE A 156 7.24 3.04 23.81
C ILE A 156 6.79 4.48 23.61
N LEU A 157 6.95 5.01 22.39
CA LEU A 157 6.56 6.39 22.07
C LEU A 157 5.03 6.60 22.08
N THR A 158 4.22 5.59 21.80
CA THR A 158 2.75 5.71 21.93
C THR A 158 2.29 6.01 23.35
N VAL A 159 3.08 5.65 24.37
CA VAL A 159 2.76 5.99 25.75
C VAL A 159 2.89 7.50 26.03
N LEU A 160 3.74 8.18 25.26
CA LEU A 160 4.02 9.62 25.40
C LEU A 160 3.20 10.48 24.44
N ALA A 161 2.66 9.87 23.37
CA ALA A 161 1.94 10.58 22.32
C ALA A 161 0.48 10.87 22.72
N PRO A 162 -0.10 12.01 22.27
CA PRO A 162 -1.52 12.27 22.42
C PRO A 162 -2.38 11.18 21.75
N ALA A 163 -3.50 10.81 22.37
CA ALA A 163 -4.36 9.72 21.91
C ALA A 163 -4.86 9.90 20.46
N ASP A 164 -5.18 11.13 20.06
CA ASP A 164 -5.67 11.47 18.72
C ASP A 164 -4.61 11.29 17.63
N PHE A 165 -3.31 11.39 17.99
CA PHE A 165 -2.20 11.23 17.05
C PHE A 165 -1.80 9.77 16.82
N ILE A 166 -2.17 8.86 17.73
CA ILE A 166 -1.80 7.45 17.60
C ILE A 166 -2.40 6.83 16.34
N PRO A 167 -3.72 6.88 16.09
CA PRO A 167 -4.29 6.31 14.87
C PRO A 167 -3.71 6.95 13.59
N VAL A 168 -3.61 8.28 13.57
CA VAL A 168 -3.06 9.03 12.43
C VAL A 168 -1.61 8.67 12.15
N SER A 169 -0.78 8.47 13.19
CA SER A 169 0.62 8.08 13.00
C SER A 169 0.76 6.70 12.38
N PHE A 170 0.00 5.71 12.86
CA PHE A 170 0.02 4.39 12.25
C PHE A 170 -0.57 4.37 10.85
N ASP A 171 -1.63 5.14 10.57
CA ASP A 171 -2.20 5.30 9.24
C ASP A 171 -1.20 5.95 8.27
N SER A 172 -0.38 6.91 8.75
CA SER A 172 0.66 7.54 7.91
C SER A 172 1.69 6.54 7.40
N GLY A 173 2.00 5.49 8.18
CA GLY A 173 2.87 4.41 7.74
C GLY A 173 2.31 3.61 6.56
N GLY A 174 0.99 3.41 6.54
CA GLY A 174 0.30 2.75 5.42
C GLY A 174 0.16 3.66 4.20
N VAL A 175 -0.26 4.89 4.42
CA VAL A 175 -0.54 5.88 3.35
C VAL A 175 0.69 6.26 2.54
N THR A 176 1.89 6.26 3.13
CA THR A 176 3.14 6.58 2.42
C THR A 176 3.64 5.49 1.48
N THR A 177 3.04 4.32 1.54
CA THR A 177 3.36 3.18 0.69
C THR A 177 2.28 2.98 -0.38
N GLY A 178 2.05 4.00 -1.18
CA GLY A 178 1.02 4.05 -2.22
C GLY A 178 1.53 3.71 -3.63
N PRO A 179 0.77 4.11 -4.65
CA PRO A 179 0.98 3.65 -6.03
C PRO A 179 2.30 4.11 -6.66
N VAL A 180 2.87 5.22 -6.22
CA VAL A 180 4.13 5.76 -6.74
C VAL A 180 5.32 5.20 -5.98
N THR A 181 5.25 5.23 -4.65
CA THR A 181 6.36 4.90 -3.75
C THR A 181 6.71 3.41 -3.80
N VAL A 182 5.70 2.52 -3.76
CA VAL A 182 5.91 1.07 -3.68
C VAL A 182 6.64 0.50 -4.89
N PRO A 183 6.18 0.70 -6.14
CA PRO A 183 6.85 0.11 -7.29
C PRO A 183 8.30 0.55 -7.41
N PHE A 184 8.58 1.80 -7.06
CA PHE A 184 9.93 2.33 -7.11
C PHE A 184 10.84 1.75 -6.02
N ILE A 185 10.41 1.76 -4.74
CA ILE A 185 11.22 1.25 -3.62
C ILE A 185 11.46 -0.25 -3.76
N MET A 186 10.47 -1.01 -4.19
CA MET A 186 10.63 -2.45 -4.44
C MET A 186 11.62 -2.71 -5.58
N ALA A 187 11.48 -2.00 -6.69
CA ALA A 187 12.42 -2.11 -7.81
C ALA A 187 13.85 -1.68 -7.41
N LEU A 188 13.97 -0.65 -6.59
CA LEU A 188 15.24 -0.22 -5.99
C LEU A 188 15.87 -1.35 -5.16
N GLY A 189 15.07 -2.04 -4.35
CA GLY A 189 15.48 -3.20 -3.55
C GLY A 189 15.98 -4.36 -4.40
N ILE A 190 15.22 -4.72 -5.44
CA ILE A 190 15.60 -5.75 -6.41
C ILE A 190 16.91 -5.36 -7.09
N GLY A 191 17.04 -4.10 -7.54
CA GLY A 191 18.26 -3.59 -8.15
C GLY A 191 19.47 -3.64 -7.23
N MET A 192 19.30 -3.26 -5.96
CA MET A 192 20.37 -3.34 -4.95
C MET A 192 20.79 -4.78 -4.65
N ALA A 193 19.83 -5.69 -4.57
CA ALA A 193 20.08 -7.10 -4.29
C ALA A 193 20.72 -7.84 -5.48
N SER A 194 20.37 -7.47 -6.72
CA SER A 194 20.85 -8.12 -7.94
C SER A 194 22.38 -8.05 -8.15
N VAL A 195 23.06 -7.09 -7.53
CA VAL A 195 24.52 -6.95 -7.57
C VAL A 195 25.23 -7.97 -6.69
N ARG A 196 24.51 -8.59 -5.77
CA ARG A 196 25.02 -9.57 -4.81
C ARG A 196 24.81 -10.98 -5.33
N SER A 197 25.84 -11.81 -5.21
CA SER A 197 25.83 -13.21 -5.64
C SER A 197 25.62 -14.19 -4.48
N ASP A 198 25.23 -13.70 -3.29
CA ASP A 198 25.03 -14.56 -2.13
C ASP A 198 23.62 -15.18 -2.06
N LYS A 199 23.49 -16.27 -1.29
CA LYS A 199 22.22 -17.04 -1.16
C LYS A 199 21.05 -16.20 -0.61
N ASN A 200 21.32 -15.07 0.02
CA ASN A 200 20.31 -14.22 0.65
C ASN A 200 19.85 -13.07 -0.25
N SER A 201 20.41 -12.93 -1.47
CA SER A 201 20.08 -11.86 -2.40
C SER A 201 18.58 -11.72 -2.64
N ASN A 202 17.87 -12.83 -2.89
CA ASN A 202 16.44 -12.82 -3.12
C ASN A 202 15.63 -12.37 -1.87
N SER A 203 16.10 -12.74 -0.67
CA SER A 203 15.44 -12.31 0.58
C SER A 203 15.66 -10.82 0.87
N ASP A 204 16.82 -10.29 0.47
CA ASP A 204 17.17 -8.88 0.66
C ASP A 204 16.49 -7.94 -0.35
N SER A 205 15.90 -8.48 -1.43
CA SER A 205 15.10 -7.73 -2.40
C SER A 205 13.82 -7.15 -1.78
N PHE A 206 13.31 -7.77 -0.73
CA PHE A 206 12.10 -7.38 -0.03
C PHE A 206 12.38 -6.79 1.36
N GLY A 207 11.40 -6.10 1.91
CA GLY A 207 11.46 -5.48 3.23
C GLY A 207 11.93 -4.03 3.22
N LEU A 208 12.18 -3.43 2.05
CA LEU A 208 12.54 -2.02 1.96
C LEU A 208 11.32 -1.13 2.21
N THR A 209 10.20 -1.46 1.59
CA THR A 209 8.94 -0.73 1.78
C THR A 209 8.50 -0.81 3.25
N ALA A 210 8.63 -1.99 3.85
CA ALA A 210 8.35 -2.22 5.26
C ALA A 210 9.18 -1.33 6.20
N ILE A 211 10.48 -1.23 5.97
CA ILE A 211 11.35 -0.37 6.76
C ILE A 211 10.98 1.11 6.52
N CYS A 212 10.71 1.50 5.28
CA CYS A 212 10.30 2.85 4.93
C CYS A 212 8.97 3.26 5.59
N SER A 213 8.02 2.36 5.79
CA SER A 213 6.75 2.66 6.46
C SER A 213 6.87 2.93 7.97
N ILE A 214 7.94 2.47 8.61
CA ILE A 214 8.23 2.77 10.01
C ILE A 214 8.57 4.26 10.21
N GLY A 215 9.26 4.86 9.25
CA GLY A 215 9.67 6.27 9.29
C GLY A 215 8.51 7.23 9.55
N PRO A 216 7.47 7.21 8.71
CA PRO A 216 6.23 7.98 8.91
C PRO A 216 5.61 7.81 10.29
N ILE A 217 5.45 6.56 10.75
CA ILE A 217 4.87 6.27 12.07
C ILE A 217 5.64 7.02 13.15
N LEU A 218 6.96 6.84 13.19
CA LEU A 218 7.83 7.51 14.17
C LEU A 218 7.81 9.03 14.03
N SER A 219 7.86 9.53 12.80
CA SER A 219 7.89 10.97 12.54
C SER A 219 6.61 11.65 12.99
N VAL A 220 5.44 11.06 12.72
CA VAL A 220 4.13 11.61 13.12
C VAL A 220 3.90 11.46 14.63
N LEU A 221 4.34 10.36 15.26
CA LEU A 221 4.33 10.24 16.72
C LEU A 221 5.15 11.34 17.38
N LEU A 222 6.39 11.56 16.90
CA LEU A 222 7.25 12.63 17.40
C LEU A 222 6.63 14.01 17.15
N LEU A 223 6.03 14.21 15.97
CA LEU A 223 5.34 15.46 15.66
C LEU A 223 4.20 15.71 16.65
N GLY A 224 3.38 14.70 16.97
CA GLY A 224 2.30 14.80 17.96
C GLY A 224 2.79 15.13 19.37
N ILE A 225 3.94 14.58 19.78
CA ILE A 225 4.55 14.85 21.10
C ILE A 225 5.04 16.30 21.21
N PHE A 226 5.68 16.83 20.14
CA PHE A 226 6.30 18.16 20.17
C PHE A 226 5.33 19.28 19.76
N TYR A 227 4.45 19.05 18.80
CA TYR A 227 3.59 20.08 18.23
C TYR A 227 2.38 20.39 19.11
N ARG A 228 1.82 19.41 19.84
CA ARG A 228 0.68 19.49 20.77
C ARG A 228 -0.38 20.51 20.31
N PRO A 229 -1.08 20.28 19.20
CA PRO A 229 -2.13 21.18 18.75
C PRO A 229 -3.22 21.30 19.82
N GLU A 230 -3.68 22.54 20.04
CA GLU A 230 -4.67 22.86 21.08
C GLU A 230 -6.04 22.24 20.81
N GLU A 231 -6.40 22.08 19.53
CA GLU A 231 -7.62 21.38 19.09
C GLU A 231 -7.33 20.49 17.89
N THR A 232 -7.63 19.21 18.04
CA THR A 232 -7.68 18.26 16.94
C THR A 232 -9.09 18.24 16.38
N SER A 233 -9.32 18.88 15.25
CA SER A 233 -10.61 18.86 14.56
C SER A 233 -10.47 18.11 13.22
N TYR A 234 -11.52 17.39 12.89
CA TYR A 234 -11.71 16.79 11.57
C TYR A 234 -12.61 17.69 10.73
N THR A 235 -12.20 17.97 9.50
CA THR A 235 -13.06 18.69 8.56
C THR A 235 -13.92 17.65 7.82
N SER A 236 -15.21 17.60 8.18
CA SER A 236 -16.15 16.72 7.45
C SER A 236 -16.20 17.12 5.98
N VAL A 237 -16.02 16.14 5.10
CA VAL A 237 -16.22 16.35 3.67
C VAL A 237 -17.72 16.49 3.43
N SER A 238 -18.18 17.69 3.12
CA SER A 238 -19.56 17.92 2.73
C SER A 238 -19.84 17.17 1.42
N LEU A 239 -20.76 16.20 1.48
CA LEU A 239 -21.21 15.49 0.28
C LEU A 239 -22.01 16.46 -0.59
N PRO A 240 -21.65 16.68 -1.86
CA PRO A 240 -22.42 17.55 -2.73
C PRO A 240 -23.81 16.94 -3.00
N GLU A 241 -24.87 17.68 -2.74
CA GLU A 241 -26.22 17.31 -3.19
C GLU A 241 -26.33 17.55 -4.71
N LEU A 242 -26.09 16.51 -5.48
CA LEU A 242 -26.15 16.56 -6.93
C LEU A 242 -27.52 16.12 -7.41
N THR A 243 -28.24 17.05 -8.01
CA THR A 243 -29.61 16.84 -8.50
C THR A 243 -29.69 16.40 -9.95
N ASP A 244 -28.68 16.71 -10.76
CA ASP A 244 -28.67 16.41 -12.18
C ASP A 244 -27.29 15.95 -12.72
N THR A 245 -27.30 15.40 -13.94
CA THR A 245 -26.09 14.92 -14.63
C THR A 245 -25.14 16.05 -15.03
N LYS A 246 -25.63 17.28 -15.17
CA LYS A 246 -24.80 18.45 -15.47
C LYS A 246 -23.97 18.84 -14.23
N ALA A 247 -24.55 18.76 -13.04
CA ALA A 247 -23.84 18.99 -11.78
C ALA A 247 -22.74 17.92 -11.58
N VAL A 248 -23.04 16.65 -11.88
CA VAL A 248 -22.05 15.56 -11.89
C VAL A 248 -20.90 15.85 -12.83
N ALA A 249 -21.17 16.23 -14.07
CA ALA A 249 -20.14 16.58 -15.05
C ALA A 249 -19.30 17.79 -14.59
N ALA A 250 -19.93 18.78 -13.96
CA ALA A 250 -19.24 19.95 -13.41
C ALA A 250 -18.27 19.58 -12.29
N GLU A 251 -18.61 18.61 -11.41
CA GLU A 251 -17.70 18.13 -10.37
C GLU A 251 -16.44 17.49 -10.96
N PHE A 252 -16.60 16.61 -11.95
CA PHE A 252 -15.44 16.04 -12.65
C PHE A 252 -14.62 17.11 -13.38
N ALA A 253 -15.30 18.09 -14.04
CA ALA A 253 -14.63 19.15 -14.77
C ALA A 253 -13.81 20.09 -13.83
N ARG A 254 -14.24 20.27 -12.58
CA ARG A 254 -13.51 21.04 -11.57
C ARG A 254 -12.36 20.25 -10.98
N ALA A 255 -12.60 18.97 -10.67
CA ALA A 255 -11.62 18.11 -10.02
C ALA A 255 -10.46 17.72 -10.96
N PHE A 256 -10.76 17.48 -12.24
CA PHE A 256 -9.78 16.99 -13.20
C PHE A 256 -8.53 17.89 -13.34
N PRO A 257 -8.64 19.23 -13.52
CA PRO A 257 -7.47 20.11 -13.56
C PRO A 257 -6.68 20.12 -12.24
N ALA A 258 -7.37 19.98 -11.11
CA ALA A 258 -6.71 19.92 -9.80
C ALA A 258 -5.84 18.68 -9.69
N TYR A 259 -6.38 17.50 -10.01
CA TYR A 259 -5.60 16.25 -10.01
C TYR A 259 -4.52 16.22 -11.10
N MET A 260 -4.74 16.83 -12.26
CA MET A 260 -3.69 17.03 -13.27
C MET A 260 -2.49 17.77 -12.70
N LYS A 261 -2.74 18.88 -11.98
CA LYS A 261 -1.69 19.67 -11.33
C LYS A 261 -1.01 18.89 -10.20
N GLU A 262 -1.78 18.24 -9.35
CA GLU A 262 -1.28 17.45 -8.21
C GLU A 262 -0.37 16.31 -8.67
N VAL A 263 -0.83 15.50 -9.61
CA VAL A 263 -0.05 14.40 -10.16
C VAL A 263 1.17 14.89 -10.94
N LEU A 264 1.09 16.04 -11.63
CA LEU A 264 2.24 16.63 -12.29
C LEU A 264 3.32 17.03 -11.27
N ILE A 265 2.92 17.68 -10.17
CA ILE A 265 3.83 18.05 -9.07
C ILE A 265 4.44 16.79 -8.45
N ALA A 266 3.70 15.70 -8.37
CA ALA A 266 4.15 14.42 -7.85
C ALA A 266 5.17 13.73 -8.79
N VAL A 267 4.84 13.59 -10.05
CA VAL A 267 5.65 12.80 -11.02
C VAL A 267 6.86 13.57 -11.53
N LEU A 268 6.77 14.90 -11.64
CA LEU A 268 7.83 15.74 -12.20
C LEU A 268 9.17 15.64 -11.45
N PRO A 269 9.23 15.69 -10.10
CA PRO A 269 10.49 15.54 -9.37
C PRO A 269 11.16 14.19 -9.61
N ILE A 270 10.38 13.12 -9.73
CA ILE A 270 10.90 11.77 -10.00
C ILE A 270 11.48 11.72 -11.41
N MET A 271 10.81 12.29 -12.38
CA MET A 271 11.29 12.36 -13.76
C MET A 271 12.57 13.20 -13.85
N VAL A 272 12.62 14.35 -13.20
CA VAL A 272 13.82 15.21 -13.15
C VAL A 272 14.98 14.46 -12.51
N MET A 273 14.75 13.80 -11.40
CA MET A 273 15.74 12.96 -10.71
C MET A 273 16.25 11.84 -11.62
N PHE A 274 15.37 11.17 -12.36
CA PHE A 274 15.78 10.16 -13.35
C PHE A 274 16.67 10.74 -14.44
N LEU A 275 16.33 11.91 -14.98
CA LEU A 275 17.15 12.56 -16.02
C LEU A 275 18.52 12.98 -15.47
N LEU A 276 18.59 13.50 -14.26
CA LEU A 276 19.85 13.81 -13.57
C LEU A 276 20.69 12.55 -13.35
N PHE A 277 20.07 11.47 -12.87
CA PHE A 277 20.72 10.18 -12.72
C PHE A 277 21.28 9.68 -14.06
N GLN A 278 20.49 9.75 -15.12
CA GLN A 278 20.92 9.34 -16.46
C GLN A 278 22.07 10.21 -17.00
N LEU A 279 22.06 11.51 -16.73
CA LEU A 279 23.13 12.42 -17.14
C LEU A 279 24.46 12.07 -16.45
N ILE A 280 24.41 11.71 -15.17
CA ILE A 280 25.60 11.37 -14.36
C ILE A 280 26.12 9.98 -14.70
N PHE A 281 25.25 8.96 -14.70
CA PHE A 281 25.65 7.56 -14.80
C PHE A 281 25.57 6.98 -16.22
N ARG A 282 24.84 7.62 -17.13
CA ARG A 282 24.64 7.18 -18.54
C ARG A 282 24.28 5.69 -18.67
N ARG A 283 23.45 5.19 -17.73
CA ARG A 283 23.13 3.77 -17.58
C ARG A 283 22.28 3.21 -18.70
N PHE A 284 21.37 4.03 -19.23
CA PHE A 284 20.38 3.60 -20.20
C PHE A 284 20.69 4.12 -21.61
N HIS A 285 20.48 3.28 -22.63
CA HIS A 285 20.58 3.69 -24.02
C HIS A 285 19.37 4.57 -24.41
N ALA A 286 19.50 5.39 -25.44
CA ALA A 286 18.48 6.35 -25.88
C ALA A 286 17.09 5.73 -26.07
N ARG A 287 16.99 4.55 -26.68
CA ARG A 287 15.70 3.84 -26.86
C ARG A 287 15.03 3.50 -25.54
N LYS A 288 15.81 3.11 -24.52
CA LYS A 288 15.28 2.79 -23.19
C LYS A 288 14.84 4.06 -22.45
N ILE A 289 15.56 5.17 -22.62
CA ILE A 289 15.19 6.48 -22.06
C ILE A 289 13.83 6.92 -22.62
N VAL A 290 13.67 6.88 -23.94
CA VAL A 290 12.38 7.22 -24.59
C VAL A 290 11.25 6.34 -24.06
N LYS A 291 11.49 5.03 -23.89
CA LYS A 291 10.50 4.12 -23.30
C LYS A 291 10.13 4.50 -21.87
N ILE A 292 11.12 4.86 -21.04
CA ILE A 292 10.89 5.30 -19.66
C ILE A 292 10.11 6.61 -19.63
N CYS A 293 10.45 7.59 -20.48
CA CYS A 293 9.71 8.86 -20.58
C CYS A 293 8.27 8.64 -21.03
N ALA A 294 8.04 7.77 -22.01
CA ALA A 294 6.69 7.36 -22.42
C ALA A 294 5.93 6.68 -21.27
N GLY A 295 6.62 5.84 -20.47
CA GLY A 295 6.08 5.21 -19.28
C GLY A 295 5.64 6.24 -18.23
N PHE A 296 6.42 7.29 -18.00
CA PHE A 296 6.01 8.40 -17.12
C PHE A 296 4.76 9.11 -17.62
N LEU A 297 4.61 9.31 -18.93
CA LEU A 297 3.39 9.90 -19.49
C LEU A 297 2.18 8.99 -19.27
N TYR A 298 2.32 7.69 -19.47
CA TYR A 298 1.26 6.72 -19.17
C TYR A 298 0.92 6.69 -17.67
N SER A 299 1.94 6.69 -16.79
CA SER A 299 1.73 6.77 -15.33
C SER A 299 1.01 8.05 -14.94
N TYR A 300 1.37 9.19 -15.53
CA TYR A 300 0.73 10.48 -15.28
C TYR A 300 -0.75 10.45 -15.67
N ILE A 301 -1.06 10.07 -16.92
CA ILE A 301 -2.45 10.00 -17.41
C ILE A 301 -3.24 9.01 -16.55
N GLY A 302 -2.67 7.83 -16.30
CA GLY A 302 -3.30 6.78 -15.52
C GLY A 302 -3.62 7.23 -14.10
N LEU A 303 -2.68 7.88 -13.42
CA LEU A 303 -2.84 8.34 -12.05
C LEU A 303 -3.84 9.50 -11.94
N VAL A 304 -3.86 10.42 -12.89
CA VAL A 304 -4.88 11.49 -12.95
C VAL A 304 -6.29 10.91 -13.08
N LEU A 305 -6.50 9.97 -13.99
CA LEU A 305 -7.81 9.32 -14.18
C LEU A 305 -8.20 8.51 -12.94
N PHE A 306 -7.25 7.74 -12.39
CA PHE A 306 -7.45 6.91 -11.22
C PHE A 306 -7.86 7.77 -10.01
N LEU A 307 -7.06 8.78 -9.64
CA LEU A 307 -7.33 9.64 -8.48
C LEU A 307 -8.61 10.46 -8.65
N THR A 308 -8.89 10.95 -9.84
CA THR A 308 -10.16 11.63 -10.12
C THR A 308 -11.34 10.67 -9.89
N GLY A 309 -11.26 9.44 -10.42
CA GLY A 309 -12.30 8.43 -10.25
C GLY A 309 -12.52 8.04 -8.80
N VAL A 310 -11.44 7.86 -8.05
CA VAL A 310 -11.49 7.44 -6.64
C VAL A 310 -12.02 8.57 -5.76
N ASN A 311 -11.45 9.76 -5.83
CA ASN A 311 -11.79 10.84 -4.91
C ASN A 311 -13.18 11.45 -5.22
N VAL A 312 -13.53 11.60 -6.49
CA VAL A 312 -14.83 12.20 -6.88
C VAL A 312 -15.95 11.17 -6.86
N GLY A 313 -15.66 9.91 -7.23
CA GLY A 313 -16.67 8.87 -7.37
C GLY A 313 -16.81 7.97 -6.13
N PHE A 314 -15.71 7.37 -5.69
CA PHE A 314 -15.75 6.34 -4.65
C PHE A 314 -15.82 6.91 -3.22
N MET A 315 -15.10 7.97 -2.93
CA MET A 315 -15.04 8.58 -1.59
C MET A 315 -16.44 9.00 -1.07
N PRO A 316 -17.26 9.78 -1.81
CA PRO A 316 -18.60 10.14 -1.38
C PRO A 316 -19.53 8.94 -1.21
N ALA A 317 -19.44 7.96 -2.11
CA ALA A 317 -20.24 6.74 -2.03
C ALA A 317 -19.87 5.91 -0.78
N GLY A 318 -18.58 5.78 -0.48
CA GLY A 318 -18.11 5.10 0.73
C GLY A 318 -18.65 5.72 2.00
N GLN A 319 -18.50 7.04 2.16
CA GLN A 319 -18.97 7.77 3.34
C GLN A 319 -20.50 7.67 3.50
N TYR A 320 -21.24 7.84 2.42
CA TYR A 320 -22.71 7.74 2.44
C TYR A 320 -23.19 6.34 2.85
N ILE A 321 -22.60 5.28 2.25
CA ILE A 321 -22.97 3.89 2.57
C ILE A 321 -22.65 3.58 4.04
N GLY A 322 -21.48 4.00 4.52
CA GLY A 322 -21.10 3.83 5.92
C GLY A 322 -22.10 4.46 6.88
N ALA A 323 -22.46 5.72 6.63
CA ALA A 323 -23.46 6.45 7.43
C ALA A 323 -24.85 5.82 7.34
N ALA A 324 -25.31 5.44 6.14
CA ALA A 324 -26.64 4.88 5.94
C ALA A 324 -26.80 3.49 6.62
N VAL A 325 -25.78 2.64 6.54
CA VAL A 325 -25.79 1.32 7.21
C VAL A 325 -25.73 1.48 8.73
N ALA A 326 -24.90 2.41 9.23
CA ALA A 326 -24.76 2.69 10.65
C ALA A 326 -26.04 3.27 11.27
N GLY A 327 -26.67 4.23 10.59
CA GLY A 327 -27.93 4.84 11.02
C GLY A 327 -29.17 3.95 10.84
N GLY A 328 -29.02 2.80 10.18
CA GLY A 328 -30.11 1.86 9.93
C GLY A 328 -30.51 1.04 11.16
N SER A 329 -31.56 0.22 11.02
CA SER A 329 -32.10 -0.64 12.11
C SER A 329 -31.15 -1.78 12.53
N LYS A 330 -30.11 -2.08 11.71
CA LYS A 330 -29.21 -3.23 11.90
C LYS A 330 -27.74 -2.83 11.72
N PRO A 331 -27.17 -2.00 12.61
CA PRO A 331 -25.79 -1.49 12.46
C PRO A 331 -24.70 -2.57 12.45
N TYR A 332 -24.95 -3.75 13.01
CA TYR A 332 -24.03 -4.88 12.97
C TYR A 332 -23.74 -5.39 11.52
N LEU A 333 -24.57 -5.04 10.54
CA LEU A 333 -24.33 -5.33 9.13
C LEU A 333 -23.11 -4.60 8.58
N LEU A 334 -22.63 -3.54 9.25
CA LEU A 334 -21.34 -2.90 8.92
C LEU A 334 -20.20 -3.90 8.86
N ILE A 335 -20.19 -4.89 9.78
CA ILE A 335 -19.08 -5.86 9.88
C ILE A 335 -18.99 -6.73 8.62
N PRO A 336 -20.01 -7.53 8.23
CA PRO A 336 -19.92 -8.37 7.05
C PRO A 336 -19.83 -7.56 5.75
N ILE A 337 -20.43 -6.37 5.67
CA ILE A 337 -20.32 -5.48 4.51
C ILE A 337 -18.87 -4.99 4.36
N ALA A 338 -18.26 -4.48 5.43
CA ALA A 338 -16.88 -4.05 5.41
C ALA A 338 -15.90 -5.21 5.09
N MET A 339 -16.16 -6.41 5.62
CA MET A 339 -15.36 -7.60 5.28
C MET A 339 -15.45 -7.94 3.79
N LEU A 340 -16.65 -7.86 3.22
CA LEU A 340 -16.86 -8.12 1.79
C LEU A 340 -16.15 -7.06 0.92
N ILE A 341 -16.30 -5.78 1.27
CA ILE A 341 -15.61 -4.67 0.62
C ILE A 341 -14.10 -4.87 0.73
N GLY A 342 -13.58 -5.10 1.94
CA GLY A 342 -12.15 -5.30 2.21
C GLY A 342 -11.56 -6.47 1.43
N TYR A 343 -12.31 -7.56 1.23
CA TYR A 343 -11.86 -8.70 0.44
C TYR A 343 -11.58 -8.34 -1.03
N PHE A 344 -12.41 -7.49 -1.61
CA PHE A 344 -12.28 -7.13 -3.02
C PHE A 344 -11.45 -5.87 -3.26
N ILE A 345 -11.38 -4.94 -2.28
CA ILE A 345 -10.70 -3.65 -2.43
C ILE A 345 -9.20 -3.82 -2.73
N VAL A 346 -8.57 -4.83 -2.14
CA VAL A 346 -7.16 -5.17 -2.34
C VAL A 346 -6.81 -5.43 -3.80
N ARG A 347 -7.72 -6.01 -4.56
CA ARG A 347 -7.50 -6.30 -5.98
C ARG A 347 -7.53 -5.03 -6.83
N ALA A 348 -8.24 -4.01 -6.37
CA ALA A 348 -8.31 -2.71 -7.02
C ALA A 348 -7.14 -1.78 -6.62
N GLU A 349 -6.22 -2.23 -5.75
CA GLU A 349 -5.00 -1.50 -5.43
C GLU A 349 -3.91 -1.73 -6.50
N PRO A 350 -3.47 -0.67 -7.21
CA PRO A 350 -2.45 -0.82 -8.25
C PRO A 350 -1.12 -1.36 -7.72
N ALA A 351 -0.71 -0.92 -6.53
CA ALA A 351 0.53 -1.33 -5.90
C ALA A 351 0.54 -2.83 -5.55
N VAL A 352 -0.61 -3.41 -5.19
CA VAL A 352 -0.75 -4.85 -4.92
C VAL A 352 -0.48 -5.69 -6.16
N GLN A 353 -0.89 -5.21 -7.33
CA GLN A 353 -0.61 -5.90 -8.60
C GLN A 353 0.88 -5.94 -8.88
N VAL A 354 1.58 -4.83 -8.65
CA VAL A 354 3.04 -4.75 -8.82
C VAL A 354 3.74 -5.69 -7.84
N LEU A 355 3.36 -5.66 -6.55
CA LEU A 355 3.92 -6.57 -5.54
C LEU A 355 3.75 -8.03 -5.94
N ALA A 356 2.52 -8.44 -6.29
CA ALA A 356 2.22 -9.83 -6.60
C ALA A 356 3.04 -10.37 -7.78
N ARG A 357 3.26 -9.53 -8.82
CA ARG A 357 4.13 -9.87 -9.96
C ARG A 357 5.59 -9.96 -9.55
N GLN A 358 6.10 -8.96 -8.85
CA GLN A 358 7.50 -8.96 -8.42
C GLN A 358 7.82 -10.14 -7.50
N VAL A 359 6.88 -10.53 -6.62
CA VAL A 359 7.04 -11.74 -5.80
C VAL A 359 7.11 -12.99 -6.67
N GLU A 360 6.23 -13.15 -7.66
CA GLU A 360 6.24 -14.28 -8.56
C GLU A 360 7.54 -14.35 -9.37
N ASP A 361 8.00 -13.21 -9.92
CA ASP A 361 9.23 -13.11 -10.72
C ASP A 361 10.47 -13.44 -9.89
N VAL A 362 10.64 -12.83 -8.71
CA VAL A 362 11.81 -13.07 -7.84
C VAL A 362 11.83 -14.50 -7.30
N THR A 363 10.65 -15.09 -7.06
CA THR A 363 10.54 -16.48 -6.58
C THR A 363 10.49 -17.51 -7.71
N SER A 364 10.65 -17.09 -8.98
CA SER A 364 10.55 -17.94 -10.17
C SER A 364 9.28 -18.79 -10.17
N GLY A 365 8.14 -18.19 -9.83
CA GLY A 365 6.83 -18.83 -9.79
C GLY A 365 6.56 -19.73 -8.57
N SER A 366 7.51 -19.85 -7.63
CA SER A 366 7.30 -20.67 -6.42
C SER A 366 6.17 -20.14 -5.54
N ILE A 367 5.94 -18.83 -5.56
CA ILE A 367 4.83 -18.15 -4.90
C ILE A 367 3.98 -17.49 -5.99
N PRO A 368 2.88 -18.13 -6.43
CA PRO A 368 2.06 -17.58 -7.50
C PRO A 368 1.26 -16.36 -7.01
N GLN A 369 1.01 -15.39 -7.90
CA GLN A 369 0.24 -14.17 -7.63
C GLN A 369 -1.09 -14.46 -6.93
N LYS A 370 -1.81 -15.51 -7.38
CA LYS A 370 -3.09 -15.93 -6.80
C LYS A 370 -3.02 -16.18 -5.29
N SER A 371 -1.91 -16.72 -4.80
CA SER A 371 -1.70 -16.99 -3.37
C SER A 371 -1.52 -15.68 -2.59
N ILE A 372 -0.78 -14.72 -3.16
CA ILE A 372 -0.59 -13.39 -2.58
C ILE A 372 -1.93 -12.65 -2.53
N TYR A 373 -2.65 -12.58 -3.65
CA TYR A 373 -3.98 -11.93 -3.68
C TYR A 373 -4.95 -12.53 -2.68
N LYS A 374 -5.03 -13.86 -2.59
CA LYS A 374 -5.92 -14.54 -1.64
C LYS A 374 -5.56 -14.22 -0.19
N SER A 375 -4.27 -14.26 0.12
CA SER A 375 -3.76 -13.98 1.47
C SER A 375 -4.05 -12.53 1.87
N LEU A 376 -3.77 -11.58 0.98
CA LEU A 376 -4.06 -10.16 1.19
C LEU A 376 -5.57 -9.89 1.31
N SER A 377 -6.39 -10.45 0.41
CA SER A 377 -7.85 -10.28 0.45
C SER A 377 -8.45 -10.76 1.78
N VAL A 378 -8.01 -11.92 2.28
CA VAL A 378 -8.45 -12.42 3.59
C VAL A 378 -7.97 -11.50 4.72
N GLY A 379 -6.72 -11.06 4.68
CA GLY A 379 -6.16 -10.14 5.67
C GLY A 379 -6.95 -8.83 5.75
N VAL A 380 -7.17 -8.18 4.60
CA VAL A 380 -7.89 -6.90 4.55
C VAL A 380 -9.39 -7.07 4.87
N ALA A 381 -10.00 -8.19 4.51
CA ALA A 381 -11.36 -8.48 4.95
C ALA A 381 -11.48 -8.55 6.49
N LEU A 382 -10.53 -9.24 7.13
CA LEU A 382 -10.50 -9.33 8.60
C LEU A 382 -10.26 -7.96 9.25
N SER A 383 -9.30 -7.16 8.72
CA SER A 383 -9.05 -5.83 9.26
C SER A 383 -10.23 -4.89 9.11
N ALA A 384 -10.91 -4.92 7.97
CA ALA A 384 -12.11 -4.12 7.74
C ALA A 384 -13.23 -4.51 8.73
N GLY A 385 -13.44 -5.81 8.97
CA GLY A 385 -14.37 -6.29 9.97
C GLY A 385 -14.01 -5.86 11.38
N ILE A 386 -12.76 -6.02 11.79
CA ILE A 386 -12.24 -5.59 13.10
C ILE A 386 -12.40 -4.07 13.28
N SER A 387 -12.15 -3.28 12.23
CA SER A 387 -12.35 -1.83 12.27
C SER A 387 -13.81 -1.45 12.53
N MET A 388 -14.76 -2.16 11.94
CA MET A 388 -16.18 -1.93 12.21
C MET A 388 -16.57 -2.35 13.63
N VAL A 389 -16.05 -3.47 14.12
CA VAL A 389 -16.22 -3.84 15.54
C VAL A 389 -15.69 -2.75 16.45
N ARG A 390 -14.52 -2.17 16.12
CA ARG A 390 -13.94 -1.07 16.90
C ARG A 390 -14.85 0.17 16.92
N ILE A 391 -15.40 0.58 15.77
CA ILE A 391 -16.35 1.72 15.69
C ILE A 391 -17.60 1.44 16.52
N LEU A 392 -18.13 0.21 16.46
CA LEU A 392 -19.33 -0.18 17.21
C LEU A 392 -19.14 -0.26 18.72
N THR A 393 -17.91 -0.55 19.18
CA THR A 393 -17.59 -0.83 20.59
C THR A 393 -16.77 0.26 21.27
N GLY A 394 -16.20 1.21 20.51
CA GLY A 394 -15.30 2.24 21.04
C GLY A 394 -13.94 1.69 21.54
N LEU A 395 -13.52 0.49 21.09
CA LEU A 395 -12.25 -0.12 21.49
C LEU A 395 -11.04 0.71 21.05
N PRO A 396 -10.12 1.07 21.97
CA PRO A 396 -8.88 1.75 21.60
C PRO A 396 -8.05 0.91 20.63
N ILE A 397 -7.49 1.56 19.60
CA ILE A 397 -6.75 0.88 18.52
C ILE A 397 -5.55 0.08 18.99
N LEU A 398 -4.87 0.52 20.05
CA LEU A 398 -3.68 -0.15 20.61
C LEU A 398 -3.98 -1.57 21.12
N TRP A 399 -5.23 -1.83 21.59
CA TRP A 399 -5.63 -3.18 22.02
C TRP A 399 -5.64 -4.20 20.88
N ILE A 400 -5.65 -3.73 19.63
CA ILE A 400 -5.62 -4.57 18.44
C ILE A 400 -4.22 -4.54 17.81
N LEU A 401 -3.61 -3.35 17.69
CA LEU A 401 -2.30 -3.19 17.06
C LEU A 401 -1.18 -3.88 17.83
N ILE A 402 -1.13 -3.71 19.16
CA ILE A 402 -0.05 -4.31 19.97
C ILE A 402 -0.05 -5.84 19.85
N PRO A 403 -1.16 -6.57 20.12
CA PRO A 403 -1.16 -8.01 19.93
C PRO A 403 -0.88 -8.44 18.48
N GLY A 404 -1.43 -7.73 17.48
CA GLY A 404 -1.22 -8.03 16.08
C GLY A 404 0.26 -7.93 15.67
N TYR A 405 0.94 -6.84 16.04
CA TYR A 405 2.36 -6.69 15.77
C TYR A 405 3.22 -7.65 16.60
N VAL A 406 2.90 -7.90 17.87
CA VAL A 406 3.62 -8.88 18.69
C VAL A 406 3.56 -10.27 18.06
N ILE A 407 2.38 -10.72 17.61
CA ILE A 407 2.22 -12.00 16.92
C ILE A 407 3.01 -11.98 15.60
N SER A 408 2.89 -10.91 14.79
CA SER A 408 3.59 -10.79 13.52
C SER A 408 5.12 -10.81 13.70
N LEU A 409 5.66 -10.06 14.66
CA LEU A 409 7.09 -10.04 14.96
C LEU A 409 7.58 -11.38 15.51
N THR A 410 6.78 -12.06 16.31
CA THR A 410 7.10 -13.42 16.81
C THR A 410 7.14 -14.42 15.65
N LEU A 411 6.22 -14.34 14.70
CA LEU A 411 6.20 -15.21 13.52
C LEU A 411 7.47 -15.07 12.66
N THR A 412 8.16 -13.93 12.68
CA THR A 412 9.41 -13.74 11.91
C THR A 412 10.51 -14.72 12.27
N PHE A 413 10.49 -15.32 13.47
CA PHE A 413 11.45 -16.34 13.89
C PHE A 413 11.14 -17.74 13.33
N PHE A 414 9.89 -17.98 12.93
CA PHE A 414 9.41 -19.29 12.47
C PHE A 414 9.27 -19.37 10.95
N VAL A 415 9.30 -18.23 10.28
CA VAL A 415 9.04 -18.09 8.84
C VAL A 415 10.35 -17.73 8.12
N PRO A 416 10.58 -18.22 6.88
CA PRO A 416 11.75 -17.80 6.09
C PRO A 416 11.79 -16.28 5.89
N GLN A 417 12.99 -15.69 5.94
CA GLN A 417 13.20 -14.22 5.82
C GLN A 417 12.55 -13.60 4.58
N LEU A 418 12.49 -14.34 3.46
CA LEU A 418 11.80 -13.93 2.24
C LEU A 418 10.33 -13.63 2.51
N PHE A 419 9.62 -14.54 3.18
CA PHE A 419 8.20 -14.34 3.50
C PHE A 419 8.00 -13.23 4.54
N THR A 420 8.94 -13.04 5.46
CA THR A 420 8.92 -11.90 6.37
C THR A 420 9.02 -10.59 5.60
N GLY A 421 9.98 -10.46 4.68
CA GLY A 421 10.12 -9.27 3.82
C GLY A 421 8.86 -9.00 3.00
N ILE A 422 8.36 -10.02 2.30
CA ILE A 422 7.12 -9.92 1.49
C ILE A 422 5.91 -9.53 2.36
N ALA A 423 5.77 -10.13 3.54
CA ALA A 423 4.64 -9.86 4.43
C ALA A 423 4.61 -8.40 4.88
N PHE A 424 5.73 -7.89 5.36
CA PHE A 424 5.82 -6.52 5.85
C PHE A 424 5.75 -5.49 4.70
N ASP A 425 6.31 -5.76 3.52
CA ASP A 425 6.09 -4.93 2.33
C ASP A 425 4.61 -4.94 1.91
N ALA A 426 3.97 -6.10 1.95
CA ALA A 426 2.58 -6.25 1.55
C ALA A 426 1.59 -5.51 2.47
N GLY A 427 1.93 -5.34 3.75
CA GLY A 427 1.14 -4.53 4.68
C GLY A 427 1.01 -3.09 4.20
N GLY A 428 2.14 -2.47 3.87
CA GLY A 428 2.13 -1.12 3.31
C GLY A 428 1.41 -1.03 1.97
N VAL A 429 1.63 -2.02 1.09
CA VAL A 429 1.03 -2.05 -0.25
C VAL A 429 -0.49 -2.21 -0.24
N ALA A 430 -1.05 -2.92 0.75
CA ALA A 430 -2.49 -3.17 0.84
C ALA A 430 -3.29 -1.95 1.34
N SER A 431 -2.62 -0.96 1.90
CA SER A 431 -3.22 0.24 2.50
C SER A 431 -3.16 1.48 1.58
N GLY A 432 -3.20 1.29 0.27
CA GLY A 432 -3.10 2.35 -0.74
C GLY A 432 -4.41 3.13 -1.00
N PRO A 433 -4.51 3.78 -2.19
CA PRO A 433 -5.59 4.73 -2.52
C PRO A 433 -7.00 4.22 -2.28
N MET A 434 -7.28 2.96 -2.61
CA MET A 434 -8.63 2.43 -2.44
C MET A 434 -9.02 2.27 -0.97
N THR A 435 -8.05 1.98 -0.11
CA THR A 435 -8.26 1.91 1.33
C THR A 435 -8.50 3.30 1.92
N THR A 436 -7.71 4.29 1.52
CA THR A 436 -7.77 5.67 2.04
C THR A 436 -8.97 6.47 1.51
N THR A 437 -9.45 6.17 0.29
CA THR A 437 -10.50 6.96 -0.37
C THR A 437 -11.85 6.26 -0.44
N PHE A 438 -11.95 4.97 -0.09
CA PHE A 438 -13.24 4.27 -0.02
C PHE A 438 -13.47 3.63 1.36
N LEU A 439 -12.52 2.82 1.86
CA LEU A 439 -12.72 2.10 3.12
C LEU A 439 -12.64 3.03 4.34
N LEU A 440 -11.71 3.98 4.36
CA LEU A 440 -11.61 4.98 5.42
C LEU A 440 -12.84 5.92 5.43
N PRO A 441 -13.28 6.52 4.31
CA PRO A 441 -14.54 7.27 4.27
C PRO A 441 -15.77 6.45 4.69
N PHE A 442 -15.83 5.16 4.33
CA PHE A 442 -16.88 4.27 4.81
C PHE A 442 -16.87 4.16 6.35
N ALA A 443 -15.69 4.02 6.95
CA ALA A 443 -15.52 3.99 8.40
C ALA A 443 -15.87 5.35 9.05
N MET A 444 -15.48 6.45 8.41
CA MET A 444 -15.77 7.81 8.88
C MET A 444 -17.28 8.11 8.88
N GLY A 445 -17.97 7.76 7.79
CA GLY A 445 -19.43 7.89 7.72
C GLY A 445 -20.14 7.04 8.78
N ALA A 446 -19.66 5.82 9.01
CA ALA A 446 -20.20 4.98 10.08
C ALA A 446 -19.94 5.57 11.48
N CYS A 447 -18.73 6.06 11.74
CA CYS A 447 -18.37 6.69 13.01
C CYS A 447 -19.19 7.95 13.29
N GLU A 448 -19.37 8.81 12.28
CA GLU A 448 -20.18 10.04 12.36
C GLU A 448 -21.62 9.73 12.71
N ALA A 449 -22.23 8.71 12.09
CA ALA A 449 -23.61 8.30 12.36
C ALA A 449 -23.80 7.77 13.79
N PHE A 450 -22.76 7.25 14.43
CA PHE A 450 -22.76 6.87 15.85
C PHE A 450 -22.40 8.01 16.80
N GLY A 451 -22.04 9.19 16.30
CA GLY A 451 -21.57 10.32 17.12
C GLY A 451 -20.21 10.06 17.78
N GLY A 452 -19.39 9.16 17.21
CA GLY A 452 -18.03 8.86 17.66
C GLY A 452 -17.03 9.94 17.24
N ASN A 453 -15.84 9.90 17.84
CA ASN A 453 -14.73 10.77 17.43
C ASN A 453 -14.00 10.16 16.23
N ILE A 454 -14.07 10.84 15.08
CA ILE A 454 -13.50 10.34 13.83
C ILE A 454 -12.00 10.09 13.96
N LEU A 455 -11.24 10.96 14.65
CA LEU A 455 -9.77 10.82 14.80
C LEU A 455 -9.38 9.61 15.65
N THR A 456 -10.14 9.29 16.68
CA THR A 456 -9.85 8.15 17.57
C THR A 456 -10.49 6.86 17.11
N ASP A 457 -11.66 6.91 16.46
CA ASP A 457 -12.50 5.73 16.23
C ASP A 457 -12.53 5.29 14.76
N ALA A 458 -12.50 6.23 13.79
CA ALA A 458 -12.46 5.89 12.37
C ALA A 458 -11.03 5.76 11.84
N PHE A 459 -10.14 6.71 12.15
CA PHE A 459 -8.72 6.57 11.82
C PHE A 459 -8.11 5.33 12.49
N GLY A 460 -7.06 4.81 11.88
CA GLY A 460 -6.44 3.53 12.27
C GLY A 460 -6.95 2.35 11.45
N ILE A 461 -7.94 2.53 10.56
CA ILE A 461 -8.38 1.48 9.64
C ILE A 461 -7.28 1.15 8.63
N VAL A 462 -6.55 2.16 8.15
CA VAL A 462 -5.42 1.99 7.25
C VAL A 462 -4.30 1.19 7.93
N ALA A 463 -4.03 1.50 9.20
CA ALA A 463 -3.07 0.76 10.04
C ALA A 463 -3.47 -0.71 10.24
N LEU A 464 -4.75 -0.98 10.48
CA LEU A 464 -5.26 -2.35 10.60
C LEU A 464 -5.17 -3.11 9.27
N VAL A 465 -5.47 -2.44 8.15
CA VAL A 465 -5.29 -2.99 6.80
C VAL A 465 -3.81 -3.25 6.50
N ALA A 466 -2.90 -2.41 6.99
CA ALA A 466 -1.46 -2.65 6.87
C ALA A 466 -0.98 -3.82 7.75
N MET A 467 -1.55 -4.00 8.94
CA MET A 467 -1.13 -5.01 9.91
C MET A 467 -1.57 -6.43 9.54
N THR A 468 -2.79 -6.64 9.09
CA THR A 468 -3.32 -8.00 8.90
C THR A 468 -2.66 -8.80 7.76
N PRO A 469 -2.22 -8.21 6.63
CA PRO A 469 -1.40 -8.90 5.65
C PRO A 469 -0.09 -9.46 6.21
N LEU A 470 0.49 -8.78 7.23
CA LEU A 470 1.70 -9.28 7.90
C LEU A 470 1.45 -10.67 8.48
N LEU A 471 0.30 -10.85 9.10
CA LEU A 471 -0.09 -12.14 9.69
C LEU A 471 -0.42 -13.17 8.61
N THR A 472 -1.27 -12.81 7.66
CA THR A 472 -1.79 -13.76 6.67
C THR A 472 -0.70 -14.28 5.71
N ILE A 473 0.23 -13.42 5.28
CA ILE A 473 1.35 -13.83 4.42
C ILE A 473 2.40 -14.63 5.21
N GLN A 474 2.68 -14.25 6.47
CA GLN A 474 3.57 -15.05 7.30
C GLN A 474 2.98 -16.43 7.62
N LEU A 475 1.67 -16.54 7.86
CA LEU A 475 0.99 -17.82 8.01
C LEU A 475 1.06 -18.66 6.73
N LEU A 476 0.94 -18.02 5.55
CA LEU A 476 1.15 -18.70 4.27
C LEU A 476 2.58 -19.24 4.17
N GLY A 477 3.59 -18.44 4.54
CA GLY A 477 4.99 -18.84 4.56
C GLY A 477 5.28 -19.97 5.55
N LEU A 478 4.64 -19.93 6.72
CA LEU A 478 4.74 -20.99 7.72
C LEU A 478 4.14 -22.30 7.20
N ALA A 479 2.97 -22.23 6.59
CA ALA A 479 2.31 -23.40 5.99
C ALA A 479 3.16 -24.01 4.85
N ASP A 480 3.77 -23.18 3.99
CA ASP A 480 4.68 -23.63 2.95
C ASP A 480 5.93 -24.30 3.52
N ASN A 481 6.54 -23.71 4.56
CA ASN A 481 7.70 -24.28 5.24
C ASN A 481 7.37 -25.65 5.88
N ILE A 482 6.23 -25.76 6.55
CA ILE A 482 5.76 -27.04 7.13
C ILE A 482 5.54 -28.08 6.02
N ARG A 483 4.85 -27.72 4.93
CA ARG A 483 4.64 -28.63 3.79
C ARG A 483 5.95 -29.10 3.17
N LYS A 484 6.92 -28.20 2.99
CA LYS A 484 8.26 -28.55 2.48
C LYS A 484 9.00 -29.52 3.42
N ARG A 485 8.92 -29.30 4.74
CA ARG A 485 9.51 -30.22 5.74
C ARG A 485 8.86 -31.59 5.69
N ILE A 486 7.54 -31.66 5.62
CA ILE A 486 6.80 -32.93 5.53
C ILE A 486 7.16 -33.67 4.23
N ARG A 487 7.17 -32.96 3.09
CA ARG A 487 7.55 -33.56 1.79
C ARG A 487 8.99 -34.08 1.81
N LYS A 488 9.94 -33.28 2.34
CA LYS A 488 11.33 -33.69 2.49
C LYS A 488 11.45 -34.93 3.37
N ARG A 489 10.72 -34.98 4.50
CA ARG A 489 10.72 -36.16 5.38
C ARG A 489 10.16 -37.40 4.68
N LYS A 490 9.07 -37.23 3.93
CA LYS A 490 8.47 -38.33 3.16
C LYS A 490 9.45 -38.86 2.09
N LEU A 491 10.07 -37.97 1.32
CA LEU A 491 11.07 -38.32 0.31
C LEU A 491 12.28 -39.06 0.93
N MET A 492 12.75 -38.60 2.11
CA MET A 492 13.86 -39.25 2.81
C MET A 492 13.50 -40.64 3.32
N LEU A 493 12.23 -40.87 3.70
CA LEU A 493 11.75 -42.22 4.05
C LEU A 493 11.68 -43.13 2.83
N GLU A 494 11.15 -42.62 1.71
CA GLU A 494 11.11 -43.36 0.43
C GLU A 494 12.53 -43.71 -0.08
N LEU A 495 13.47 -42.76 0.01
CA LEU A 495 14.88 -43.01 -0.36
C LEU A 495 15.54 -44.06 0.55
N ARG A 496 15.21 -44.07 1.84
CA ARG A 496 15.77 -45.02 2.80
C ARG A 496 15.25 -46.44 2.53
N GLU A 497 13.99 -46.59 2.14
CA GLU A 497 13.42 -47.87 1.71
C GLU A 497 14.09 -48.38 0.43
N VAL A 498 14.54 -47.47 -0.48
CA VAL A 498 15.26 -47.85 -1.72
C VAL A 498 16.73 -48.20 -1.43
N GLU A 499 17.40 -47.55 -0.45
CA GLU A 499 18.77 -47.88 -0.06
C GLU A 499 18.89 -49.29 0.57
N ASP A 500 17.82 -49.80 1.19
CA ASP A 500 17.76 -51.17 1.73
C ASP A 500 17.51 -52.23 0.64
N SER A 501 17.23 -51.81 -0.61
CA SER A 501 17.11 -52.73 -1.76
C SER A 501 18.42 -52.75 -2.55
N ILE A 502 19.12 -53.92 -2.57
CA ILE A 502 20.29 -54.13 -3.38
C ILE A 502 19.88 -54.12 -4.87
N LEU A 503 20.22 -53.03 -5.58
CA LEU A 503 20.06 -52.96 -7.03
C LEU A 503 21.19 -53.74 -7.68
N TYR A 504 20.92 -54.95 -8.16
CA TYR A 504 21.82 -55.68 -9.06
C TYR A 504 21.67 -55.05 -10.45
N PHE A 505 22.73 -54.43 -10.93
CA PHE A 505 22.87 -54.07 -12.34
C PHE A 505 23.46 -55.25 -13.06
N ASP A 506 22.66 -55.94 -13.89
CA ASP A 506 23.12 -56.94 -14.85
C ASP A 506 23.76 -56.26 -16.06
#